data_96edc8d6bd3d8156d404ff32bad9bb2f
#
_entry.id   96edc8d6bd3d8156d404ff32bad9bb2f
#
_cell.length_a   1.000
_cell.length_b   1.000
_cell.length_c   1.000
_cell.angle_alpha   90.00
_cell.angle_beta   90.00
_cell.angle_gamma   90.00
#
_symmetry.space_group_name_H-M   'P 1'
#
loop_
_entity.id
_entity.type
_entity.pdbx_description
1 polymer ?
#
loop_
_entity_poly.entity_id
_entity_poly.type
_entity_poly.pdbx_seq_one_letter_code
_entity_poly.pdbx_strand_id
1 'polypeptide(L)'
;MTTMLLTYQPPYDWQWMTAFLGARALQGVEQQDGEFYQRTLAVKHNGERLTGWFRLRPLAGQHSVELQVSPSLEPVADNVAQQVRRLLDLDAEPQQIAAGLGSLAENAIGLRLPGCVNRFELVVRAILGQLVSVKMAATLATRLTQRWGEPVSTPFAALTHLFPSPATVGQLTVDDLRGIGVQAKRAACLIGLAQAVEEGRLPLDEMTDAQDGIKMLLAMPGIGSWTASYVAMRAWSAPDVFLGGDYLIKQRFPGMTPGKIARYAEIWQPWRTYATLHLWFNNDWQPDMP
;
A
#
# COMPACT_ATOMS: atom_id res chain seq x y z
N MET A 1 5.06 3.00 26.41
CA MET A 1 5.10 3.64 25.07
C MET A 1 6.54 3.70 24.64
N THR A 2 6.90 3.02 23.59
CA THR A 2 8.27 2.95 23.07
C THR A 2 8.43 3.98 21.96
N THR A 3 9.56 4.72 21.98
CA THR A 3 9.91 5.67 20.91
C THR A 3 11.20 5.20 20.24
N MET A 4 11.19 5.17 18.91
CA MET A 4 12.30 4.72 18.06
C MET A 4 12.61 5.76 16.99
N LEU A 5 13.87 5.85 16.57
CA LEU A 5 14.30 6.65 15.43
C LEU A 5 14.63 5.72 14.25
N LEU A 6 13.96 5.90 13.15
CA LEU A 6 14.15 5.13 11.92
C LEU A 6 14.84 6.02 10.89
N THR A 7 16.08 5.71 10.56
CA THR A 7 16.87 6.48 9.59
C THR A 7 16.53 6.09 8.14
N TYR A 8 16.77 7.03 7.22
CA TYR A 8 16.64 6.84 5.77
C TYR A 8 17.76 7.58 5.03
N GLN A 9 17.98 7.24 3.77
CA GLN A 9 18.89 7.99 2.90
C GLN A 9 18.16 9.17 2.24
N PRO A 10 18.68 10.43 2.35
CA PRO A 10 18.10 11.57 1.67
C PRO A 10 18.39 11.54 0.14
N PRO A 11 17.58 12.26 -0.68
CA PRO A 11 16.43 13.05 -0.32
C PRO A 11 15.18 12.22 -0.08
N TYR A 12 14.19 12.81 0.60
CA TYR A 12 12.88 12.20 0.83
C TYR A 12 11.79 13.28 0.71
N ASP A 13 10.84 13.08 -0.18
CA ASP A 13 9.67 13.98 -0.33
C ASP A 13 8.58 13.61 0.69
N TRP A 14 8.68 14.16 1.89
CA TRP A 14 7.72 13.94 2.95
C TRP A 14 6.36 14.56 2.66
N GLN A 15 6.33 15.70 1.99
CA GLN A 15 5.08 16.36 1.66
C GLN A 15 4.25 15.48 0.73
N TRP A 16 4.88 14.91 -0.28
CA TRP A 16 4.23 13.98 -1.20
C TRP A 16 3.77 12.70 -0.49
N MET A 17 4.63 12.06 0.31
CA MET A 17 4.29 10.81 1.02
C MET A 17 3.11 11.00 1.97
N THR A 18 3.12 12.05 2.79
CA THR A 18 2.04 12.32 3.73
C THR A 18 0.74 12.68 3.02
N ALA A 19 0.80 13.44 1.93
CA ALA A 19 -0.37 13.72 1.08
C ALA A 19 -0.93 12.44 0.45
N PHE A 20 -0.06 11.53 -0.03
CA PHE A 20 -0.48 10.23 -0.59
C PHE A 20 -1.20 9.37 0.46
N LEU A 21 -0.64 9.23 1.66
CA LEU A 21 -1.23 8.46 2.76
C LEU A 21 -2.52 9.11 3.24
N GLY A 22 -2.54 10.44 3.44
CA GLY A 22 -3.70 11.18 3.91
C GLY A 22 -4.89 11.10 2.95
N ALA A 23 -4.66 11.23 1.63
CA ALA A 23 -5.72 11.12 0.62
C ALA A 23 -6.39 9.73 0.58
N ARG A 24 -5.74 8.72 1.15
CA ARG A 24 -6.19 7.32 1.20
C ARG A 24 -6.53 6.85 2.60
N ALA A 25 -6.41 7.71 3.61
CA ALA A 25 -6.63 7.35 5.01
C ALA A 25 -8.04 6.78 5.23
N LEU A 26 -8.11 5.68 5.99
CA LEU A 26 -9.37 5.06 6.41
C LEU A 26 -9.83 5.67 7.73
N GLN A 27 -10.98 6.30 7.70
CA GLN A 27 -11.59 6.84 8.91
C GLN A 27 -11.77 5.74 9.97
N GLY A 28 -11.30 6.00 11.17
CA GLY A 28 -11.29 5.05 12.28
C GLY A 28 -10.02 4.22 12.41
N VAL A 29 -9.23 4.08 11.33
CA VAL A 29 -7.98 3.27 11.29
C VAL A 29 -6.76 4.14 11.10
N GLU A 30 -6.84 5.15 10.24
CA GLU A 30 -5.70 5.99 9.85
C GLU A 30 -6.06 7.46 9.97
N GLN A 31 -5.09 8.28 10.32
CA GLN A 31 -5.22 9.74 10.34
C GLN A 31 -3.88 10.39 9.99
N GLN A 32 -3.96 11.41 9.12
CA GLN A 32 -2.92 12.43 8.97
C GLN A 32 -3.36 13.65 9.79
N ASP A 33 -2.54 14.06 10.76
CA ASP A 33 -2.81 15.19 11.66
C ASP A 33 -1.57 16.08 11.77
N GLY A 34 -1.54 17.18 11.04
CA GLY A 34 -0.37 18.02 10.91
C GLY A 34 0.82 17.26 10.34
N GLU A 35 1.94 17.23 11.08
CA GLU A 35 3.14 16.49 10.71
C GLU A 35 3.07 14.99 11.06
N PHE A 36 2.02 14.57 11.78
CA PHE A 36 1.88 13.20 12.24
C PHE A 36 1.03 12.34 11.32
N TYR A 37 1.50 11.15 11.04
CA TYR A 37 0.66 10.05 10.55
C TYR A 37 0.51 9.03 11.66
N GLN A 38 -0.70 8.55 11.87
CA GLN A 38 -1.00 7.59 12.93
C GLN A 38 -2.04 6.58 12.47
N ARG A 39 -1.93 5.35 12.99
CA ARG A 39 -2.89 4.31 12.68
C ARG A 39 -2.94 3.21 13.73
N THR A 40 -4.04 2.47 13.69
CA THR A 40 -4.21 1.22 14.43
C THR A 40 -3.61 0.05 13.64
N LEU A 41 -3.15 -0.97 14.35
CA LEU A 41 -2.73 -2.23 13.75
C LEU A 41 -2.86 -3.39 14.72
N ALA A 42 -2.85 -4.61 14.17
CA ALA A 42 -2.74 -5.86 14.90
C ALA A 42 -1.50 -6.63 14.41
N VAL A 43 -0.76 -7.21 15.33
CA VAL A 43 0.44 -8.00 15.05
C VAL A 43 0.31 -9.37 15.71
N LYS A 44 0.57 -10.45 14.98
CA LYS A 44 0.67 -11.81 15.55
C LYS A 44 2.04 -11.99 16.18
N HIS A 45 2.09 -12.46 17.41
CA HIS A 45 3.33 -12.73 18.14
C HIS A 45 3.14 -13.94 19.05
N ASN A 46 3.96 -14.99 18.88
CA ASN A 46 3.92 -16.22 19.69
C ASN A 46 2.50 -16.85 19.79
N GLY A 47 1.74 -16.81 18.71
CA GLY A 47 0.36 -17.35 18.68
C GLY A 47 -0.70 -16.39 19.22
N GLU A 48 -0.32 -15.29 19.85
CA GLU A 48 -1.22 -14.25 20.31
C GLU A 48 -1.36 -13.12 19.28
N ARG A 49 -2.49 -12.42 19.34
CA ARG A 49 -2.75 -11.24 18.52
C ARG A 49 -2.72 -10.00 19.40
N LEU A 50 -1.66 -9.22 19.25
CA LEU A 50 -1.50 -7.94 19.93
C LEU A 50 -2.10 -6.83 19.09
N THR A 51 -2.84 -5.92 19.70
CA THR A 51 -3.51 -4.79 19.03
C THR A 51 -3.11 -3.48 19.67
N GLY A 52 -3.05 -2.43 18.87
CA GLY A 52 -2.70 -1.13 19.35
C GLY A 52 -2.58 -0.11 18.22
N TRP A 53 -1.70 0.83 18.41
CA TRP A 53 -1.47 1.93 17.46
C TRP A 53 0.02 2.29 17.39
N PHE A 54 0.38 2.91 16.28
CA PHE A 54 1.62 3.68 16.17
C PHE A 54 1.32 5.09 15.66
N ARG A 55 2.25 5.99 15.94
CA ARG A 55 2.28 7.37 15.46
C ARG A 55 3.69 7.68 14.98
N LEU A 56 3.81 8.35 13.87
CA LEU A 56 5.10 8.74 13.32
C LEU A 56 5.11 10.19 12.86
N ARG A 57 6.29 10.80 12.86
CA ARG A 57 6.55 12.10 12.24
C ARG A 57 7.95 12.14 11.63
N PRO A 58 8.14 12.86 10.52
CA PRO A 58 9.45 13.08 9.94
C PRO A 58 10.29 14.03 10.81
N LEU A 59 11.56 13.73 10.94
CA LEU A 59 12.60 14.59 11.50
C LEU A 59 13.59 14.92 10.37
N ALA A 60 13.16 15.75 9.41
CA ALA A 60 13.86 15.99 8.16
C ALA A 60 15.32 16.43 8.33
N GLY A 61 15.60 17.29 9.32
CA GLY A 61 16.96 17.73 9.65
C GLY A 61 17.89 16.64 10.20
N GLN A 62 17.34 15.46 10.58
CA GLN A 62 18.07 14.31 11.08
C GLN A 62 18.02 13.11 10.13
N HIS A 63 17.39 13.25 8.95
CA HIS A 63 17.15 12.17 7.99
C HIS A 63 16.56 10.92 8.67
N SER A 64 15.56 11.13 9.52
CA SER A 64 14.93 10.09 10.32
C SER A 64 13.44 10.33 10.51
N VAL A 65 12.77 9.28 10.98
CA VAL A 65 11.35 9.28 11.38
C VAL A 65 11.31 8.92 12.86
N GLU A 66 10.65 9.73 13.66
CA GLU A 66 10.28 9.36 15.02
C GLU A 66 9.06 8.44 14.96
N LEU A 67 9.18 7.24 15.50
CA LEU A 67 8.11 6.27 15.61
C LEU A 67 7.76 6.08 17.09
N GLN A 68 6.50 6.30 17.44
CA GLN A 68 5.93 6.00 18.75
C GLN A 68 5.00 4.81 18.64
N VAL A 69 5.19 3.83 19.53
CA VAL A 69 4.41 2.58 19.55
C VAL A 69 3.66 2.49 20.87
N SER A 70 2.38 2.08 20.81
CA SER A 70 1.54 1.91 22.00
C SER A 70 2.12 0.89 22.98
N PRO A 71 1.82 1.01 24.30
CA PRO A 71 2.31 0.05 25.31
C PRO A 71 1.93 -1.39 24.99
N SER A 72 0.73 -1.62 24.43
CA SER A 72 0.24 -2.96 24.04
C SER A 72 1.06 -3.64 22.94
N LEU A 73 1.77 -2.85 22.12
CA LEU A 73 2.61 -3.35 21.03
C LEU A 73 4.11 -3.30 21.35
N GLU A 74 4.48 -2.91 22.57
CA GLU A 74 5.89 -2.84 23.00
C GLU A 74 6.64 -4.17 22.81
N PRO A 75 6.07 -5.35 23.09
CA PRO A 75 6.74 -6.64 22.85
C PRO A 75 7.08 -6.90 21.38
N VAL A 76 6.44 -6.19 20.45
CA VAL A 76 6.61 -6.33 19.00
C VAL A 76 7.05 -5.02 18.34
N ALA A 77 7.63 -4.10 19.11
CA ALA A 77 8.02 -2.77 18.61
C ALA A 77 8.96 -2.85 17.40
N ASP A 78 9.91 -3.77 17.38
CA ASP A 78 10.84 -3.98 16.26
C ASP A 78 10.08 -4.47 15.00
N ASN A 79 9.08 -5.32 15.15
CA ASN A 79 8.23 -5.74 14.04
C ASN A 79 7.41 -4.56 13.48
N VAL A 80 6.85 -3.73 14.36
CA VAL A 80 6.16 -2.49 13.96
C VAL A 80 7.11 -1.56 13.23
N ALA A 81 8.33 -1.38 13.72
CA ALA A 81 9.35 -0.56 13.08
C ALA A 81 9.68 -1.05 11.66
N GLN A 82 9.82 -2.37 11.47
CA GLN A 82 10.03 -2.95 10.13
C GLN A 82 8.83 -2.73 9.21
N GLN A 83 7.60 -2.83 9.72
CA GLN A 83 6.39 -2.53 8.94
C GLN A 83 6.35 -1.05 8.53
N VAL A 84 6.73 -0.13 9.42
CA VAL A 84 6.83 1.30 9.13
C VAL A 84 7.94 1.59 8.12
N ARG A 85 9.10 0.91 8.20
CA ARG A 85 10.16 1.03 7.18
C ARG A 85 9.63 0.67 5.79
N ARG A 86 8.88 -0.42 5.66
CA ARG A 86 8.24 -0.80 4.39
C ARG A 86 7.13 0.15 3.96
N LEU A 87 6.28 0.60 4.90
CA LEU A 87 5.22 1.57 4.62
C LEU A 87 5.76 2.83 3.96
N LEU A 88 6.90 3.31 4.46
CA LEU A 88 7.53 4.57 4.07
C LEU A 88 8.71 4.39 3.10
N ASP A 89 9.05 3.16 2.72
CA ASP A 89 10.18 2.85 1.83
C ASP A 89 11.50 3.47 2.32
N LEU A 90 11.78 3.34 3.64
CA LEU A 90 12.94 3.99 4.26
C LEU A 90 14.28 3.38 3.85
N ASP A 91 14.26 2.13 3.37
CA ASP A 91 15.48 1.41 2.96
C ASP A 91 15.85 1.63 1.48
N ALA A 92 15.04 2.38 0.72
CA ALA A 92 15.34 2.70 -0.66
C ALA A 92 16.59 3.59 -0.79
N GLU A 93 17.35 3.37 -1.87
CA GLU A 93 18.55 4.13 -2.22
C GLU A 93 18.23 5.12 -3.35
N PRO A 94 17.79 6.37 -3.03
CA PRO A 94 17.22 7.28 -4.01
C PRO A 94 18.17 7.64 -5.15
N GLN A 95 19.48 7.74 -4.90
CA GLN A 95 20.47 8.04 -5.93
C GLN A 95 20.63 6.90 -6.93
N GLN A 96 20.63 5.64 -6.48
CA GLN A 96 20.70 4.48 -7.37
C GLN A 96 19.45 4.35 -8.22
N ILE A 97 18.28 4.53 -7.61
CA ILE A 97 16.99 4.51 -8.31
C ILE A 97 16.96 5.63 -9.37
N ALA A 98 17.33 6.85 -8.99
CA ALA A 98 17.35 7.98 -9.91
C ALA A 98 18.32 7.77 -11.06
N ALA A 99 19.50 7.20 -10.82
CA ALA A 99 20.45 6.86 -11.87
C ALA A 99 19.88 5.83 -12.87
N GLY A 100 19.11 4.84 -12.36
CA GLY A 100 18.44 3.86 -13.21
C GLY A 100 17.24 4.41 -13.99
N LEU A 101 16.60 5.47 -13.48
CA LEU A 101 15.44 6.10 -14.14
C LEU A 101 15.82 7.25 -15.09
N GLY A 102 17.05 7.79 -14.98
CA GLY A 102 17.53 8.89 -15.83
C GLY A 102 16.62 10.12 -15.76
N SER A 103 16.28 10.69 -16.91
CA SER A 103 15.45 11.91 -17.01
C SER A 103 14.09 11.79 -16.34
N LEU A 104 13.54 10.59 -16.19
CA LEU A 104 12.25 10.38 -15.53
C LEU A 104 12.27 10.79 -14.05
N ALA A 105 13.40 10.64 -13.35
CA ALA A 105 13.54 10.97 -11.93
C ALA A 105 14.17 12.33 -11.64
N GLU A 106 14.63 13.05 -12.67
CA GLU A 106 15.48 14.25 -12.52
C GLU A 106 14.92 15.29 -11.55
N ASN A 107 13.62 15.51 -11.56
CA ASN A 107 12.95 16.52 -10.74
C ASN A 107 12.25 15.96 -9.49
N ALA A 108 12.39 14.67 -9.18
CA ALA A 108 11.63 14.00 -8.12
C ALA A 108 12.42 12.87 -7.43
N ILE A 109 13.73 13.05 -7.21
CA ILE A 109 14.63 12.02 -6.63
C ILE A 109 14.14 11.55 -5.24
N GLY A 110 13.46 12.40 -4.49
CA GLY A 110 12.93 12.07 -3.15
C GLY A 110 11.64 11.25 -3.12
N LEU A 111 11.09 10.89 -4.29
CA LEU A 111 9.87 10.11 -4.37
C LEU A 111 10.09 8.68 -3.87
N ARG A 112 9.21 8.20 -2.98
CA ARG A 112 9.30 6.88 -2.35
C ARG A 112 8.07 6.04 -2.66
N LEU A 113 8.25 4.72 -2.67
CA LEU A 113 7.16 3.78 -2.89
C LEU A 113 6.30 3.63 -1.61
N PRO A 114 5.03 4.09 -1.59
CA PRO A 114 4.18 3.86 -0.44
C PRO A 114 3.84 2.38 -0.31
N GLY A 115 4.34 1.74 0.73
CA GLY A 115 4.02 0.35 1.07
C GLY A 115 2.70 0.20 1.83
N CYS A 116 2.65 -0.81 2.70
CA CYS A 116 1.53 -1.04 3.62
C CYS A 116 2.02 -1.71 4.91
N VAL A 117 1.22 -1.64 5.96
CA VAL A 117 1.45 -2.40 7.20
C VAL A 117 0.62 -3.68 7.26
N ASN A 118 -0.50 -3.74 6.56
CA ASN A 118 -1.39 -4.90 6.49
C ASN A 118 -1.61 -5.27 5.02
N ARG A 119 -1.08 -6.41 4.60
CA ARG A 119 -1.14 -6.86 3.21
C ARG A 119 -2.55 -7.24 2.78
N PHE A 120 -3.32 -7.89 3.66
CA PHE A 120 -4.71 -8.21 3.38
C PHE A 120 -5.55 -6.93 3.17
N GLU A 121 -5.42 -5.94 4.06
CA GLU A 121 -6.06 -4.63 3.90
C GLU A 121 -5.71 -4.01 2.54
N LEU A 122 -4.43 -4.03 2.15
CA LEU A 122 -4.02 -3.46 0.87
C LEU A 122 -4.70 -4.14 -0.32
N VAL A 123 -4.78 -5.48 -0.33
CA VAL A 123 -5.44 -6.22 -1.41
C VAL A 123 -6.94 -5.92 -1.45
N VAL A 124 -7.61 -5.90 -0.30
CA VAL A 124 -9.03 -5.50 -0.21
C VAL A 124 -9.23 -4.10 -0.77
N ARG A 125 -8.39 -3.14 -0.38
CA ARG A 125 -8.47 -1.75 -0.88
C ARG A 125 -8.20 -1.65 -2.38
N ALA A 126 -7.28 -2.45 -2.92
CA ALA A 126 -7.01 -2.51 -4.36
C ALA A 126 -8.24 -3.04 -5.13
N ILE A 127 -8.94 -4.07 -4.61
CA ILE A 127 -10.17 -4.60 -5.21
C ILE A 127 -11.31 -3.57 -5.11
N LEU A 128 -11.48 -2.93 -3.97
CA LEU A 128 -12.49 -1.87 -3.79
C LEU A 128 -12.24 -0.68 -4.72
N GLY A 129 -10.97 -0.42 -5.05
CA GLY A 129 -10.54 0.67 -5.94
C GLY A 129 -10.70 0.40 -7.43
N GLN A 130 -11.07 -0.81 -7.85
CA GLN A 130 -11.25 -1.12 -9.27
C GLN A 130 -12.33 -0.25 -9.89
N LEU A 131 -11.99 0.50 -10.95
CA LEU A 131 -12.91 1.34 -11.73
C LEU A 131 -13.66 2.40 -10.91
N VAL A 132 -13.10 2.87 -9.82
CA VAL A 132 -13.65 3.97 -9.01
C VAL A 132 -12.56 4.98 -8.64
N SER A 133 -12.96 6.18 -8.21
CA SER A 133 -12.00 7.18 -7.71
C SER A 133 -11.36 6.75 -6.39
N VAL A 134 -10.18 7.30 -6.09
CA VAL A 134 -9.48 7.10 -4.80
C VAL A 134 -10.40 7.43 -3.62
N LYS A 135 -11.16 8.52 -3.72
CA LYS A 135 -12.14 8.92 -2.69
C LYS A 135 -13.23 7.88 -2.49
N MET A 136 -13.78 7.32 -3.58
CA MET A 136 -14.81 6.29 -3.48
C MET A 136 -14.24 5.00 -2.89
N ALA A 137 -13.04 4.58 -3.30
CA ALA A 137 -12.37 3.41 -2.74
C ALA A 137 -12.15 3.56 -1.22
N ALA A 138 -11.67 4.71 -0.76
CA ALA A 138 -11.53 5.02 0.66
C ALA A 138 -12.87 5.00 1.41
N THR A 139 -13.93 5.54 0.79
CA THR A 139 -15.29 5.51 1.35
C THR A 139 -15.81 4.08 1.54
N LEU A 140 -15.64 3.22 0.56
CA LEU A 140 -16.08 1.81 0.65
C LEU A 140 -15.29 1.05 1.72
N ALA A 141 -13.97 1.24 1.78
CA ALA A 141 -13.12 0.62 2.80
C ALA A 141 -13.45 1.14 4.21
N THR A 142 -13.76 2.44 4.35
CA THR A 142 -14.24 3.03 5.62
C THR A 142 -15.55 2.39 6.07
N ARG A 143 -16.53 2.25 5.16
CA ARG A 143 -17.82 1.60 5.49
C ARG A 143 -17.63 0.13 5.91
N LEU A 144 -16.74 -0.60 5.22
CA LEU A 144 -16.38 -1.96 5.57
C LEU A 144 -15.82 -2.02 7.01
N THR A 145 -14.88 -1.14 7.31
CA THR A 145 -14.25 -1.06 8.64
C THR A 145 -15.22 -0.66 9.74
N GLN A 146 -16.04 0.36 9.51
CA GLN A 146 -17.02 0.82 10.50
C GLN A 146 -18.05 -0.25 10.85
N ARG A 147 -18.40 -1.12 9.90
CA ARG A 147 -19.41 -2.15 10.10
C ARG A 147 -18.86 -3.45 10.67
N TRP A 148 -17.66 -3.84 10.30
CA TRP A 148 -17.08 -5.14 10.66
C TRP A 148 -15.66 -5.08 11.21
N GLY A 149 -15.08 -3.89 11.36
CA GLY A 149 -13.82 -3.69 12.04
C GLY A 149 -13.93 -3.96 13.53
N GLU A 150 -12.84 -4.40 14.13
CA GLU A 150 -12.78 -4.62 15.57
C GLU A 150 -12.56 -3.28 16.29
N PRO A 151 -13.38 -2.92 17.27
CA PRO A 151 -13.15 -1.73 18.09
C PRO A 151 -11.82 -1.81 18.85
N VAL A 152 -11.08 -0.71 18.89
CA VAL A 152 -9.83 -0.60 19.65
C VAL A 152 -9.80 0.72 20.42
N SER A 153 -9.33 0.67 21.66
CA SER A 153 -9.15 1.87 22.48
C SER A 153 -7.79 2.49 22.21
N THR A 154 -7.79 3.77 21.83
CA THR A 154 -6.57 4.56 21.62
C THR A 154 -6.72 5.94 22.28
N PRO A 155 -5.64 6.68 22.53
CA PRO A 155 -5.71 8.07 23.00
C PRO A 155 -6.15 9.06 21.90
N PHE A 156 -6.36 8.60 20.67
CA PHE A 156 -6.71 9.42 19.53
C PHE A 156 -8.17 9.20 19.13
N ALA A 157 -9.00 10.24 19.24
CA ALA A 157 -10.43 10.14 18.93
C ALA A 157 -10.74 9.65 17.50
N ALA A 158 -9.82 9.87 16.56
CA ALA A 158 -9.96 9.43 15.17
C ALA A 158 -9.58 7.97 14.93
N LEU A 159 -8.92 7.30 15.88
CA LEU A 159 -8.47 5.89 15.77
C LEU A 159 -9.32 5.00 16.67
N THR A 160 -10.33 4.37 16.12
CA THR A 160 -11.38 3.65 16.85
C THR A 160 -11.52 2.19 16.48
N HIS A 161 -10.97 1.77 15.32
CA HIS A 161 -11.14 0.42 14.79
C HIS A 161 -9.84 -0.12 14.23
N LEU A 162 -9.73 -1.44 14.23
CA LEU A 162 -8.81 -2.19 13.37
C LEU A 162 -9.53 -2.53 12.07
N PHE A 163 -8.77 -2.66 10.98
CA PHE A 163 -9.33 -3.17 9.73
C PHE A 163 -9.84 -4.61 9.92
N PRO A 164 -10.99 -5.01 9.30
CA PRO A 164 -11.55 -6.34 9.44
C PRO A 164 -10.55 -7.44 9.07
N SER A 165 -10.52 -8.52 9.84
CA SER A 165 -9.65 -9.67 9.58
C SER A 165 -10.11 -10.48 8.36
N PRO A 166 -9.23 -11.32 7.75
CA PRO A 166 -9.65 -12.29 6.74
C PRO A 166 -10.79 -13.18 7.22
N ALA A 167 -10.72 -13.69 8.46
CA ALA A 167 -11.78 -14.51 9.06
C ALA A 167 -13.14 -13.77 9.08
N THR A 168 -13.13 -12.49 9.45
CA THR A 168 -14.35 -11.67 9.47
C THR A 168 -14.93 -11.48 8.07
N VAL A 169 -14.09 -11.05 7.11
CA VAL A 169 -14.55 -10.78 5.73
C VAL A 169 -14.98 -12.06 5.01
N GLY A 170 -14.31 -13.18 5.27
CA GLY A 170 -14.62 -14.49 4.67
C GLY A 170 -15.98 -15.07 5.10
N GLN A 171 -16.56 -14.59 6.19
CA GLN A 171 -17.88 -14.99 6.69
C GLN A 171 -19.04 -14.11 6.19
N LEU A 172 -18.72 -12.98 5.53
CA LEU A 172 -19.74 -12.08 4.99
C LEU A 172 -20.44 -12.70 3.77
N THR A 173 -21.65 -12.24 3.52
CA THR A 173 -22.39 -12.56 2.30
C THR A 173 -22.19 -11.46 1.24
N VAL A 174 -22.50 -11.79 0.00
CA VAL A 174 -22.51 -10.81 -1.09
C VAL A 174 -23.48 -9.66 -0.78
N ASP A 175 -24.63 -9.96 -0.15
CA ASP A 175 -25.64 -8.94 0.20
C ASP A 175 -25.17 -8.03 1.34
N ASP A 176 -24.40 -8.52 2.30
CA ASP A 176 -23.76 -7.69 3.31
C ASP A 176 -22.89 -6.61 2.67
N LEU A 177 -22.02 -7.00 1.74
CA LEU A 177 -21.11 -6.09 1.05
C LEU A 177 -21.86 -5.17 0.08
N ARG A 178 -22.91 -5.64 -0.57
CA ARG A 178 -23.79 -4.78 -1.38
C ARG A 178 -24.47 -3.71 -0.53
N GLY A 179 -24.83 -4.04 0.68
CA GLY A 179 -25.43 -3.11 1.65
C GLY A 179 -24.55 -1.90 1.98
N ILE A 180 -23.24 -1.99 1.79
CA ILE A 180 -22.32 -0.85 1.94
C ILE A 180 -21.91 -0.20 0.59
N GLY A 181 -22.45 -0.68 -0.53
CA GLY A 181 -22.22 -0.10 -1.85
C GLY A 181 -21.21 -0.85 -2.73
N VAL A 182 -20.78 -2.05 -2.35
CA VAL A 182 -19.86 -2.89 -3.14
C VAL A 182 -20.66 -3.67 -4.18
N GLN A 183 -20.23 -3.63 -5.44
CA GLN A 183 -20.88 -4.40 -6.51
C GLN A 183 -20.73 -5.92 -6.30
N ALA A 184 -21.72 -6.72 -6.68
CA ALA A 184 -21.78 -8.15 -6.43
C ALA A 184 -20.52 -8.93 -6.86
N LYS A 185 -19.96 -8.65 -8.04
CA LYS A 185 -18.74 -9.31 -8.52
C LYS A 185 -17.52 -9.01 -7.63
N ARG A 186 -17.39 -7.75 -7.20
CA ARG A 186 -16.33 -7.35 -6.26
C ARG A 186 -16.55 -7.95 -4.87
N ALA A 187 -17.80 -8.00 -4.40
CA ALA A 187 -18.15 -8.63 -3.13
C ALA A 187 -17.74 -10.11 -3.12
N ALA A 188 -18.10 -10.86 -4.17
CA ALA A 188 -17.69 -12.26 -4.32
C ALA A 188 -16.15 -12.41 -4.36
N CYS A 189 -15.43 -11.51 -5.04
CA CYS A 189 -13.98 -11.50 -5.09
C CYS A 189 -13.37 -11.27 -3.68
N LEU A 190 -13.88 -10.31 -2.91
CA LEU A 190 -13.41 -10.02 -1.55
C LEU A 190 -13.62 -11.19 -0.59
N ILE A 191 -14.78 -11.83 -0.65
CA ILE A 191 -15.09 -13.01 0.18
C ILE A 191 -14.16 -14.15 -0.18
N GLY A 192 -14.01 -14.47 -1.48
CA GLY A 192 -13.12 -15.52 -1.95
C GLY A 192 -11.64 -15.26 -1.61
N LEU A 193 -11.18 -14.01 -1.70
CA LEU A 193 -9.85 -13.59 -1.24
C LEU A 193 -9.67 -13.87 0.25
N ALA A 194 -10.61 -13.41 1.07
CA ALA A 194 -10.53 -13.54 2.52
C ALA A 194 -10.50 -15.02 2.95
N GLN A 195 -11.33 -15.86 2.34
CA GLN A 195 -11.33 -17.31 2.56
C GLN A 195 -9.99 -17.94 2.13
N ALA A 196 -9.44 -17.56 0.98
CA ALA A 196 -8.16 -18.08 0.51
C ALA A 196 -7.00 -17.72 1.44
N VAL A 197 -7.01 -16.52 2.02
CA VAL A 197 -6.00 -16.09 3.01
C VAL A 197 -6.18 -16.87 4.32
N GLU A 198 -7.40 -16.98 4.83
CA GLU A 198 -7.68 -17.68 6.09
C GLU A 198 -7.34 -19.17 6.02
N GLU A 199 -7.59 -19.81 4.88
CA GLU A 199 -7.27 -21.21 4.63
C GLU A 199 -5.78 -21.45 4.28
N GLY A 200 -4.95 -20.41 4.23
CA GLY A 200 -3.53 -20.50 3.87
C GLY A 200 -3.26 -20.78 2.38
N ARG A 201 -4.29 -20.77 1.52
CA ARG A 201 -4.13 -20.93 0.07
C ARG A 201 -3.51 -19.71 -0.61
N LEU A 202 -3.59 -18.55 0.04
CA LEU A 202 -2.95 -17.31 -0.39
C LEU A 202 -2.16 -16.71 0.79
N PRO A 203 -0.91 -17.12 1.01
CA PRO A 203 -0.09 -16.72 2.15
C PRO A 203 0.52 -15.33 1.94
N LEU A 204 -0.29 -14.27 2.03
CA LEU A 204 0.13 -12.90 1.73
C LEU A 204 1.33 -12.43 2.55
N ASP A 205 1.39 -12.83 3.85
CA ASP A 205 2.43 -12.37 4.77
C ASP A 205 3.73 -13.15 4.64
N GLU A 206 3.67 -14.39 4.16
CA GLU A 206 4.81 -15.27 3.93
C GLU A 206 5.37 -15.19 2.50
N MET A 207 4.75 -14.40 1.62
CA MET A 207 5.18 -14.26 0.23
C MET A 207 6.57 -13.64 0.15
N THR A 208 7.53 -14.40 -0.36
CA THR A 208 8.93 -13.97 -0.54
C THR A 208 9.27 -13.65 -1.99
N ASP A 209 8.55 -14.24 -2.95
CA ASP A 209 8.69 -13.95 -4.38
C ASP A 209 7.43 -13.24 -4.91
N ALA A 210 7.61 -12.01 -5.37
CA ALA A 210 6.51 -11.20 -5.88
C ALA A 210 5.89 -11.78 -7.17
N GLN A 211 6.67 -12.49 -8.00
CA GLN A 211 6.15 -13.10 -9.24
C GLN A 211 5.24 -14.29 -8.92
N ASP A 212 5.58 -15.09 -7.91
CA ASP A 212 4.70 -16.14 -7.43
C ASP A 212 3.43 -15.56 -6.81
N GLY A 213 3.55 -14.50 -6.04
CA GLY A 213 2.41 -13.76 -5.52
C GLY A 213 1.48 -13.22 -6.61
N ILE A 214 2.03 -12.66 -7.68
CA ILE A 214 1.26 -12.21 -8.85
C ILE A 214 0.50 -13.39 -9.48
N LYS A 215 1.16 -14.54 -9.69
CA LYS A 215 0.52 -15.74 -10.27
C LYS A 215 -0.65 -16.22 -9.40
N MET A 216 -0.45 -16.27 -8.08
CA MET A 216 -1.50 -16.69 -7.14
C MET A 216 -2.69 -15.71 -7.15
N LEU A 217 -2.43 -14.42 -7.18
CA LEU A 217 -3.49 -13.41 -7.29
C LEU A 217 -4.25 -13.49 -8.61
N LEU A 218 -3.55 -13.70 -9.73
CA LEU A 218 -4.17 -13.85 -11.05
C LEU A 218 -5.07 -15.09 -11.17
N ALA A 219 -4.79 -16.13 -10.37
CA ALA A 219 -5.65 -17.31 -10.30
C ALA A 219 -6.97 -17.06 -9.57
N MET A 220 -7.11 -15.93 -8.87
CA MET A 220 -8.31 -15.58 -8.14
C MET A 220 -9.35 -14.88 -9.04
N PRO A 221 -10.62 -15.35 -9.05
CA PRO A 221 -11.68 -14.70 -9.82
C PRO A 221 -11.85 -13.22 -9.41
N GLY A 222 -11.80 -12.33 -10.40
CA GLY A 222 -11.99 -10.89 -10.19
C GLY A 222 -10.71 -10.10 -9.94
N ILE A 223 -9.54 -10.76 -9.91
CA ILE A 223 -8.24 -10.10 -9.84
C ILE A 223 -7.56 -10.14 -11.21
N GLY A 224 -7.39 -8.98 -11.82
CA GLY A 224 -6.69 -8.82 -13.10
C GLY A 224 -5.21 -8.44 -12.90
N SER A 225 -4.49 -8.36 -14.02
CA SER A 225 -3.05 -8.06 -14.05
C SER A 225 -2.70 -6.74 -13.37
N TRP A 226 -3.52 -5.70 -13.57
CA TRP A 226 -3.29 -4.41 -12.91
C TRP A 226 -3.33 -4.53 -11.39
N THR A 227 -4.38 -5.17 -10.85
CA THR A 227 -4.54 -5.34 -9.40
C THR A 227 -3.43 -6.20 -8.81
N ALA A 228 -3.09 -7.34 -9.45
CA ALA A 228 -2.02 -8.22 -8.99
C ALA A 228 -0.66 -7.51 -8.98
N SER A 229 -0.33 -6.75 -10.02
CA SER A 229 0.90 -5.98 -10.12
C SER A 229 0.95 -4.83 -9.09
N TYR A 230 -0.15 -4.12 -8.90
CA TYR A 230 -0.27 -3.06 -7.88
C TYR A 230 -0.06 -3.60 -6.46
N VAL A 231 -0.60 -4.78 -6.17
CA VAL A 231 -0.37 -5.48 -4.89
C VAL A 231 1.11 -5.84 -4.76
N ALA A 232 1.73 -6.39 -5.79
CA ALA A 232 3.16 -6.74 -5.75
C ALA A 232 4.06 -5.54 -5.46
N MET A 233 3.77 -4.41 -6.08
CA MET A 233 4.47 -3.14 -5.81
C MET A 233 4.38 -2.76 -4.33
N ARG A 234 3.17 -2.70 -3.78
CA ARG A 234 2.92 -2.06 -2.49
C ARG A 234 2.91 -3.01 -1.29
N ALA A 235 2.45 -4.27 -1.47
CA ALA A 235 2.41 -5.25 -0.38
C ALA A 235 3.74 -5.94 -0.17
N TRP A 236 4.48 -6.20 -1.26
CA TRP A 236 5.75 -6.93 -1.22
C TRP A 236 6.96 -6.07 -1.58
N SER A 237 6.76 -4.77 -1.78
CA SER A 237 7.81 -3.79 -2.13
C SER A 237 8.65 -4.25 -3.34
N ALA A 238 8.00 -4.92 -4.31
CA ALA A 238 8.68 -5.42 -5.50
C ALA A 238 9.22 -4.25 -6.34
N PRO A 239 10.54 -4.13 -6.54
CA PRO A 239 11.12 -2.94 -7.17
C PRO A 239 10.93 -2.90 -8.69
N ASP A 240 10.69 -4.06 -9.32
CA ASP A 240 10.70 -4.21 -10.76
C ASP A 240 9.38 -4.77 -11.33
N VAL A 241 8.28 -4.10 -10.99
CA VAL A 241 6.94 -4.36 -11.55
C VAL A 241 6.49 -3.16 -12.36
N PHE A 242 5.90 -3.39 -13.53
CA PHE A 242 5.46 -2.32 -14.42
C PHE A 242 3.99 -2.44 -14.80
N LEU A 243 3.23 -1.36 -14.65
CA LEU A 243 1.80 -1.29 -14.93
C LEU A 243 1.53 -0.76 -16.36
N GLY A 244 2.14 -1.34 -17.39
CA GLY A 244 2.07 -0.86 -18.77
C GLY A 244 0.65 -0.74 -19.36
N GLY A 245 -0.33 -1.44 -18.77
CA GLY A 245 -1.74 -1.30 -19.12
C GLY A 245 -2.49 -0.19 -18.38
N ASP A 246 -1.85 0.49 -17.45
CA ASP A 246 -2.45 1.58 -16.65
C ASP A 246 -2.87 2.77 -17.52
N TYR A 247 -4.02 3.37 -17.19
CA TYR A 247 -4.59 4.47 -17.98
C TYR A 247 -3.67 5.71 -17.98
N LEU A 248 -3.16 6.12 -16.82
CA LEU A 248 -2.30 7.29 -16.70
C LEU A 248 -0.94 7.06 -17.38
N ILE A 249 -0.40 5.85 -17.26
CA ILE A 249 0.84 5.48 -17.97
C ILE A 249 0.63 5.54 -19.48
N LYS A 250 -0.46 4.97 -20.01
CA LYS A 250 -0.74 5.04 -21.45
C LYS A 250 -0.85 6.47 -21.98
N GLN A 251 -1.34 7.41 -21.19
CA GLN A 251 -1.39 8.82 -21.57
C GLN A 251 0.00 9.46 -21.76
N ARG A 252 1.05 8.93 -21.12
CA ARG A 252 2.43 9.38 -21.30
C ARG A 252 3.06 8.89 -22.61
N PHE A 253 2.46 7.89 -23.26
CA PHE A 253 2.97 7.25 -24.46
C PHE A 253 1.93 7.30 -25.61
N PRO A 254 1.60 8.49 -26.13
CA PRO A 254 0.58 8.62 -27.14
C PRO A 254 0.93 7.80 -28.39
N GLY A 255 -0.05 7.03 -28.90
CA GLY A 255 0.12 6.18 -30.08
C GLY A 255 0.86 4.85 -29.85
N MET A 256 1.34 4.57 -28.64
CA MET A 256 1.98 3.29 -28.34
C MET A 256 0.99 2.26 -27.79
N THR A 257 1.14 1.01 -28.22
CA THR A 257 0.40 -0.12 -27.65
C THR A 257 0.97 -0.50 -26.26
N PRO A 258 0.18 -1.12 -25.37
CA PRO A 258 0.70 -1.58 -24.07
C PRO A 258 1.95 -2.44 -24.16
N GLY A 259 2.07 -3.29 -25.19
CA GLY A 259 3.26 -4.11 -25.43
C GLY A 259 4.50 -3.28 -25.82
N LYS A 260 4.32 -2.22 -26.60
CA LYS A 260 5.42 -1.29 -26.92
C LYS A 260 5.84 -0.48 -25.69
N ILE A 261 4.88 -0.04 -24.87
CA ILE A 261 5.16 0.66 -23.61
C ILE A 261 5.93 -0.26 -22.64
N ALA A 262 5.52 -1.52 -22.50
CA ALA A 262 6.20 -2.49 -21.65
C ALA A 262 7.66 -2.72 -22.10
N ARG A 263 7.90 -2.80 -23.43
CA ARG A 263 9.26 -2.92 -24.00
C ARG A 263 10.09 -1.65 -23.78
N TYR A 264 9.49 -0.47 -23.94
CA TYR A 264 10.17 0.79 -23.63
C TYR A 264 10.61 0.81 -22.16
N ALA A 265 9.77 0.34 -21.24
CA ALA A 265 10.03 0.32 -19.81
C ALA A 265 11.19 -0.62 -19.38
N GLU A 266 11.70 -1.47 -20.29
CA GLU A 266 12.87 -2.33 -20.00
C GLU A 266 14.13 -1.51 -19.70
N ILE A 267 14.23 -0.27 -20.21
CA ILE A 267 15.33 0.65 -19.89
C ILE A 267 15.43 1.01 -18.41
N TRP A 268 14.33 0.88 -17.65
CA TRP A 268 14.25 1.22 -16.23
C TRP A 268 14.45 0.02 -15.31
N GLN A 269 14.79 -1.15 -15.84
CA GLN A 269 15.12 -2.30 -14.99
C GLN A 269 16.38 -2.02 -14.15
N PRO A 270 16.42 -2.42 -12.87
CA PRO A 270 15.41 -3.17 -12.09
C PRO A 270 14.43 -2.27 -11.29
N TRP A 271 14.17 -1.04 -11.73
CA TRP A 271 13.42 -0.03 -10.97
C TRP A 271 12.04 0.33 -11.59
N ARG A 272 11.43 -0.59 -12.35
CA ARG A 272 10.18 -0.30 -13.07
C ARG A 272 8.99 0.05 -12.17
N THR A 273 8.98 -0.38 -10.91
CA THR A 273 8.00 0.06 -9.92
C THR A 273 8.13 1.55 -9.64
N TYR A 274 9.35 2.04 -9.45
CA TYR A 274 9.60 3.47 -9.29
C TYR A 274 9.34 4.25 -10.58
N ALA A 275 9.64 3.67 -11.74
CA ALA A 275 9.24 4.26 -13.01
C ALA A 275 7.72 4.43 -13.10
N THR A 276 6.93 3.44 -12.72
CA THR A 276 5.46 3.52 -12.62
C THR A 276 5.04 4.68 -11.72
N LEU A 277 5.66 4.80 -10.54
CA LEU A 277 5.37 5.87 -9.58
C LEU A 277 5.67 7.26 -10.16
N HIS A 278 6.83 7.44 -10.78
CA HIS A 278 7.19 8.70 -11.43
C HIS A 278 6.27 9.04 -12.60
N LEU A 279 5.88 8.06 -13.42
CA LEU A 279 4.94 8.28 -14.52
C LEU A 279 3.54 8.71 -14.03
N TRP A 280 3.11 8.28 -12.85
CA TRP A 280 1.87 8.74 -12.26
C TRP A 280 1.93 10.18 -11.75
N PHE A 281 3.06 10.60 -11.20
CA PHE A 281 3.16 11.85 -10.44
C PHE A 281 4.08 12.91 -11.06
N ASN A 282 4.91 12.56 -12.05
CA ASN A 282 5.69 13.53 -12.82
C ASN A 282 4.95 13.88 -14.12
N ASN A 283 4.22 14.99 -14.09
CA ASN A 283 3.37 15.39 -15.22
C ASN A 283 4.12 15.99 -16.42
N ASP A 284 5.35 16.43 -16.23
CA ASP A 284 6.10 17.18 -17.24
C ASP A 284 7.02 16.29 -18.09
N TRP A 285 7.24 15.04 -17.67
CA TRP A 285 8.08 14.10 -18.39
C TRP A 285 7.41 13.56 -19.66
N GLN A 286 8.15 13.49 -20.74
CA GLN A 286 7.76 12.89 -22.02
C GLN A 286 8.81 11.88 -22.45
N PRO A 287 8.43 10.76 -23.08
CA PRO A 287 9.39 9.80 -23.62
C PRO A 287 10.19 10.42 -24.76
N ASP A 288 11.46 10.11 -24.82
CA ASP A 288 12.27 10.34 -26.03
C ASP A 288 11.72 9.41 -27.12
N MET A 289 10.89 9.97 -27.98
CA MET A 289 10.32 9.22 -29.11
C MET A 289 11.37 9.13 -30.23
N PRO A 290 11.64 7.93 -30.76
CA PRO A 290 12.54 7.77 -31.91
C PRO A 290 11.96 8.38 -33.19
#